data_2d950d92fe7d31f3fcb40287675b00ec
#
_entry.id   2d950d92fe7d31f3fcb40287675b00ec
#
_cell.length_a   1.000
_cell.length_b   1.000
_cell.length_c   1.000
_cell.angle_alpha   90.00
_cell.angle_beta   90.00
_cell.angle_gamma   90.00
#
_symmetry.space_group_name_H-M   'P 1'
#
loop_
_entity.id
_entity.type
_entity.pdbx_description
1 polymer ?
#
loop_
_entity_poly.entity_id
_entity_poly.type
_entity_poly.pdbx_seq_one_letter_code
_entity_poly.pdbx_strand_id
1 'polypeptide(L)' 'MSIIVNLDVMMAKRKMSLGELAAKIGITQANLSILKTGKAKAVRFSTLNAICTILECQPADILEFRPDKE' A
#
# COMPACT_ATOMS: atom_id res chain seq x y z
N MET A 1 -2.38 19.46 -1.82
CA MET A 1 -1.31 18.58 -1.32
C MET A 1 -1.92 17.31 -0.76
N SER A 2 -1.28 16.21 -1.01
CA SER A 2 -1.85 14.94 -0.58
C SER A 2 -0.79 13.85 -0.52
N ILE A 3 -1.12 12.82 0.23
CA ILE A 3 -0.36 11.59 0.24
C ILE A 3 -0.92 10.69 -0.86
N ILE A 4 -0.03 10.22 -1.71
CA ILE A 4 -0.38 9.32 -2.81
C ILE A 4 0.05 7.92 -2.41
N VAL A 5 -0.83 6.94 -2.64
CA VAL A 5 -0.53 5.55 -2.33
C VAL A 5 -0.16 4.84 -3.64
N ASN A 6 1.04 4.30 -3.69
CA ASN A 6 1.57 3.59 -4.86
C ASN A 6 1.65 2.08 -4.62
N LEU A 7 0.78 1.57 -3.76
CA LEU A 7 0.77 0.14 -3.44
C LEU A 7 0.50 -0.70 -4.68
N ASP A 8 -0.39 -0.25 -5.55
CA ASP A 8 -0.71 -0.95 -6.79
C ASP A 8 0.51 -1.10 -7.69
N VAL A 9 1.36 -0.08 -7.73
CA VAL A 9 2.60 -0.11 -8.53
C VAL A 9 3.53 -1.19 -8.00
N MET A 10 3.72 -1.23 -6.69
CA MET A 10 4.62 -2.24 -6.09
C MET A 10 4.06 -3.65 -6.22
N MET A 11 2.74 -3.81 -6.07
CA MET A 11 2.10 -5.11 -6.29
C MET A 11 2.35 -5.59 -7.72
N ALA A 12 2.21 -4.70 -8.70
CA ALA A 12 2.47 -5.04 -10.09
C ALA A 12 3.93 -5.42 -10.32
N LYS A 13 4.85 -4.69 -9.71
CA LYS A 13 6.29 -4.99 -9.84
C LYS A 13 6.62 -6.37 -9.29
N ARG A 14 5.95 -6.79 -8.22
CA ARG A 14 6.18 -8.09 -7.60
C ARG A 14 5.25 -9.16 -8.14
N LYS A 15 4.36 -8.80 -9.07
CA LYS A 15 3.39 -9.73 -9.68
C LYS A 15 2.55 -10.44 -8.62
N MET A 16 2.12 -9.68 -7.63
CA MET A 16 1.33 -10.20 -6.52
C MET A 16 -0.08 -9.65 -6.57
N SER A 17 -1.07 -10.54 -6.47
CA SER A 17 -2.48 -10.13 -6.50
C SER A 17 -2.91 -9.56 -5.16
N LEU A 18 -4.04 -8.85 -5.17
CA LEU A 18 -4.63 -8.29 -3.96
C LEU A 18 -4.94 -9.39 -2.95
N GLY A 19 -5.52 -10.49 -3.41
CA GLY A 19 -5.86 -11.62 -2.54
C GLY A 19 -4.65 -12.25 -1.90
N GLU A 20 -3.59 -12.42 -2.68
CA GLU A 20 -2.33 -12.96 -2.20
C GLU A 20 -1.72 -12.10 -1.11
N LEU A 21 -1.64 -10.80 -1.38
CA LEU A 21 -1.03 -9.87 -0.43
C LEU A 21 -1.87 -9.77 0.84
N ALA A 22 -3.20 -9.67 0.72
CA ALA A 22 -4.09 -9.61 1.87
C ALA A 22 -3.93 -10.86 2.76
N ALA A 23 -3.86 -12.03 2.15
CA ALA A 23 -3.68 -13.28 2.90
C ALA A 23 -2.34 -13.30 3.65
N LYS A 24 -1.28 -12.84 3.00
CA LYS A 24 0.04 -12.82 3.61
C LYS A 24 0.16 -11.81 4.75
N ILE A 25 -0.53 -10.69 4.64
CA ILE A 25 -0.55 -9.67 5.70
C ILE A 25 -1.48 -10.08 6.84
N GLY A 26 -2.54 -10.82 6.51
CA GLY A 26 -3.54 -11.22 7.51
C GLY A 26 -4.67 -10.21 7.67
N ILE A 27 -5.00 -9.48 6.62
CA ILE A 27 -6.14 -8.55 6.61
C ILE A 27 -7.10 -8.95 5.50
N THR A 28 -8.30 -8.36 5.50
CA THR A 28 -9.28 -8.65 4.46
C THR A 28 -8.90 -7.98 3.15
N GLN A 29 -9.36 -8.55 2.05
CA GLN A 29 -9.15 -7.94 0.74
C GLN A 29 -9.83 -6.56 0.67
N ALA A 30 -10.97 -6.41 1.32
CA ALA A 30 -11.68 -5.13 1.35
C ALA A 30 -10.83 -4.05 2.00
N ASN A 31 -10.20 -4.35 3.15
CA ASN A 31 -9.34 -3.39 3.83
C ASN A 31 -8.10 -3.04 3.01
N LEU A 32 -7.50 -4.03 2.38
CA LEU A 32 -6.33 -3.79 1.54
C LEU A 32 -6.71 -2.98 0.30
N SER A 33 -7.89 -3.23 -0.27
CA SER A 33 -8.38 -2.49 -1.41
C SER A 33 -8.58 -1.00 -1.09
N ILE A 34 -9.08 -0.71 0.12
CA ILE A 34 -9.25 0.68 0.56
C ILE A 34 -7.90 1.39 0.58
N LEU A 35 -6.88 0.73 1.09
CA LEU A 35 -5.53 1.29 1.11
C LEU A 35 -4.98 1.44 -0.32
N LYS A 36 -5.12 0.41 -1.13
CA LYS A 36 -4.60 0.39 -2.50
C LYS A 36 -5.18 1.51 -3.36
N THR A 37 -6.46 1.82 -3.18
CA THR A 37 -7.12 2.85 -3.98
C THR A 37 -6.91 4.25 -3.43
N GLY A 38 -6.16 4.40 -2.33
CA GLY A 38 -5.87 5.70 -1.76
C GLY A 38 -7.02 6.29 -0.94
N LYS A 39 -8.01 5.48 -0.59
CA LYS A 39 -9.16 5.95 0.18
C LYS A 39 -8.99 5.79 1.68
N ALA A 40 -7.92 5.14 2.10
CA ALA A 40 -7.63 4.98 3.53
C ALA A 40 -7.23 6.31 4.14
N LYS A 41 -7.73 6.58 5.34
CA LYS A 41 -7.37 7.79 6.07
C LYS A 41 -6.18 7.56 7.00
N ALA A 42 -5.84 6.31 7.23
CA ALA A 42 -4.72 5.95 8.10
C ALA A 42 -4.23 4.56 7.73
N VAL A 43 -2.99 4.29 8.06
CA VAL A 43 -2.42 2.96 7.94
C VAL A 43 -1.58 2.72 9.19
N ARG A 44 -1.74 1.52 9.77
CA ARG A 44 -0.96 1.16 10.95
C ARG A 44 0.47 0.84 10.54
N PHE A 45 1.41 1.20 11.39
CA PHE A 45 2.82 0.84 11.14
C PHE A 45 3.01 -0.67 11.03
N SER A 46 2.25 -1.45 11.81
CA SER A 46 2.34 -2.91 11.70
C SER A 46 1.93 -3.41 10.31
N THR A 47 0.89 -2.81 9.74
CA THR A 47 0.45 -3.14 8.38
C THR A 47 1.51 -2.71 7.36
N LEU A 48 2.04 -1.52 7.52
CA LEU A 48 3.08 -1.00 6.63
C LEU A 48 4.34 -1.87 6.70
N ASN A 49 4.74 -2.28 7.91
CA ASN A 49 5.87 -3.20 8.08
C ASN A 49 5.64 -4.50 7.32
N ALA A 50 4.44 -5.07 7.43
CA ALA A 50 4.12 -6.32 6.76
C ALA A 50 4.17 -6.16 5.24
N ILE A 51 3.63 -5.07 4.72
CA ILE A 51 3.65 -4.79 3.29
C ILE A 51 5.09 -4.68 2.79
N CYS A 52 5.90 -3.90 3.48
CA CYS A 52 7.30 -3.71 3.09
C CYS A 52 8.09 -5.01 3.15
N THR A 53 7.80 -5.84 4.14
CA THR A 53 8.47 -7.13 4.28
C THR A 53 8.11 -8.05 3.12
N ILE A 54 6.81 -8.15 2.81
CA ILE A 54 6.32 -9.09 1.80
C ILE A 54 6.70 -8.63 0.39
N LEU A 55 6.58 -7.33 0.12
CA LEU A 55 6.90 -6.78 -1.19
C LEU A 55 8.38 -6.41 -1.32
N GLU A 56 9.16 -6.56 -0.25
CA GLU A 56 10.60 -6.25 -0.24
C GLU A 56 10.85 -4.84 -0.77
N CYS A 57 10.24 -3.88 -0.10
CA CYS A 57 10.33 -2.48 -0.50
C CYS A 57 10.39 -1.57 0.71
N GLN A 58 10.54 -0.29 0.47
CA GLN A 58 10.60 0.73 1.50
C GLN A 58 9.26 1.47 1.58
N PRO A 59 8.94 2.08 2.74
CA PRO A 59 7.72 2.88 2.82
C PRO A 59 7.60 3.95 1.73
N ALA A 60 8.71 4.53 1.30
CA ALA A 60 8.71 5.53 0.24
C ALA A 60 8.29 4.96 -1.11
N ASP A 61 8.37 3.64 -1.28
CA ASP A 61 7.89 2.99 -2.51
C ASP A 61 6.36 2.88 -2.51
N ILE A 62 5.74 3.00 -1.35
CA ILE A 62 4.30 2.82 -1.17
C ILE A 62 3.59 4.15 -0.97
N LEU A 63 4.22 5.07 -0.24
CA LEU A 63 3.62 6.36 0.12
C LEU A 63 4.48 7.49 -0.40
N GLU A 64 3.81 8.50 -0.93
CA GLU A 64 4.49 9.63 -1.53
C GLU A 64 3.71 10.90 -1.21
N PHE A 65 4.39 11.99 -0.93
CA PHE A 65 3.74 13.27 -0.74
C PHE A 65 3.85 14.09 -2.01
N ARG A 66 2.73 14.61 -2.47
CA ARG A 66 2.69 15.52 -3.61
C ARG A 66 2.01 16.83 -3.20
N PRO A 67 2.72 17.95 -3.30
CA PRO A 67 2.07 19.23 -3.06
C PRO A 67 1.11 19.57 -4.19
N ASP A 68 0.16 20.45 -3.91
CA ASP A 68 -0.75 20.93 -4.92
C ASP A 68 0.04 21.72 -5.97
N LYS A 69 -0.40 21.61 -7.20
CA LYS A 69 0.16 22.43 -8.27
C LYS A 69 -0.66 23.70 -8.41
N GLU A 70 0.02 24.77 -8.63
CA GLU A 70 -0.59 26.07 -8.85
C GLU A 70 -0.55 26.46 -10.30
#